data_8421acf608fd04013502874545c7871e
#
_entry.id   8421acf608fd04013502874545c7871e
#
_cell.length_a   1.000
_cell.length_b   1.000
_cell.length_c   1.000
_cell.angle_alpha   90.00
_cell.angle_beta   90.00
_cell.angle_gamma   90.00
#
_symmetry.space_group_name_H-M   'P 1'
#
loop_
_entity.id
_entity.type
_entity.pdbx_description
1 polymer ?
#
loop_
_entity_poly.entity_id
_entity_poly.type
_entity_poly.pdbx_seq_one_letter_code
_entity_poly.pdbx_strand_id
1 'polypeptide(L)'
;MKTIKNYLFFSFLSFFTINLISEDIEEIVVKGDWREVKLVEEDSSLVLLRNEIIESQPIKHFENLSYLVPNLNFAASDSRARHFQIRGIGERSGYERTPNSAVGFLIDDIDFSGHGGIATTFDVEQIEVHRGPQGSRIGSNALAGLIYIKTKEPTKEFEGVGEMSSGTYGTINTGVAFGGPSTINQDLTYRLVLRKDYSDGFRKNLFSGKSNTSKKDESTFRLKLDWDVGKKTLVKFFITEVDLDDPADIWTIDGSLNTLSDRPGMDSQKTNAYGIKVFHQFNGFEFQGFTSATNTDIVLSYDADWGNSDSHMPYIYDYFSETLRNRE
;
A
#
# COMPACT_ATOMS: atom_id res chain seq x y z
N MET A 1 -5.14 -6.78 -94.68
CA MET A 1 -4.05 -6.18 -93.94
C MET A 1 -4.63 -5.43 -92.75
N LYS A 2 -4.60 -6.00 -91.55
CA LYS A 2 -4.97 -5.35 -90.32
C LYS A 2 -3.92 -5.73 -89.25
N THR A 3 -3.15 -4.79 -88.79
CA THR A 3 -2.08 -4.91 -87.84
C THR A 3 -2.68 -4.98 -86.44
N ILE A 4 -2.41 -6.04 -85.71
CA ILE A 4 -2.82 -6.23 -84.33
C ILE A 4 -1.70 -5.66 -83.45
N LYS A 5 -1.98 -4.63 -82.64
CA LYS A 5 -1.11 -4.11 -81.64
C LYS A 5 -1.26 -4.91 -80.33
N ASN A 6 -0.19 -5.57 -79.94
CA ASN A 6 -0.11 -6.20 -78.61
C ASN A 6 0.15 -5.14 -77.50
N TYR A 7 -0.77 -5.02 -76.59
CA TYR A 7 -0.53 -4.30 -75.31
C TYR A 7 -0.05 -5.27 -74.28
N LEU A 8 1.21 -5.12 -73.91
CA LEU A 8 1.78 -5.76 -72.74
C LEU A 8 1.28 -4.99 -71.50
N PHE A 9 0.51 -5.66 -70.66
CA PHE A 9 0.06 -5.16 -69.38
C PHE A 9 1.10 -5.57 -68.34
N PHE A 10 1.98 -4.63 -67.91
CA PHE A 10 2.93 -4.85 -66.82
C PHE A 10 2.18 -4.66 -65.50
N SER A 11 1.86 -5.75 -64.80
CA SER A 11 1.32 -5.71 -63.44
C SER A 11 2.46 -5.48 -62.48
N PHE A 12 2.50 -4.27 -61.91
CA PHE A 12 3.44 -3.92 -60.86
C PHE A 12 2.88 -4.42 -59.51
N LEU A 13 3.30 -5.61 -59.05
CA LEU A 13 2.95 -6.17 -57.76
C LEU A 13 3.83 -5.49 -56.68
N SER A 14 3.31 -4.44 -56.07
CA SER A 14 3.97 -3.79 -54.92
C SER A 14 3.89 -4.73 -53.73
N PHE A 15 4.98 -5.34 -53.36
CA PHE A 15 5.15 -6.01 -52.06
C PHE A 15 5.17 -4.94 -50.95
N PHE A 16 4.05 -4.72 -50.30
CA PHE A 16 4.01 -4.05 -49.02
C PHE A 16 4.60 -5.01 -47.97
N THR A 17 5.84 -4.83 -47.60
CA THR A 17 6.38 -5.45 -46.38
C THR A 17 5.75 -4.73 -45.21
N ILE A 18 4.74 -5.34 -44.57
CA ILE A 18 4.26 -4.94 -43.27
C ILE A 18 5.38 -5.32 -42.28
N ASN A 19 6.17 -4.33 -41.87
CA ASN A 19 6.98 -4.49 -40.64
C ASN A 19 5.98 -4.66 -39.50
N LEU A 20 5.74 -5.90 -39.07
CA LEU A 20 5.17 -6.18 -37.78
C LEU A 20 6.21 -5.65 -36.76
N ILE A 21 5.94 -4.45 -36.27
CA ILE A 21 6.57 -3.98 -35.02
C ILE A 21 6.02 -4.96 -33.99
N SER A 22 6.84 -5.92 -33.58
CA SER A 22 6.61 -6.65 -32.36
C SER A 22 6.75 -5.60 -31.26
N GLU A 23 5.63 -5.06 -30.78
CA GLU A 23 5.64 -4.44 -29.47
C GLU A 23 6.14 -5.51 -28.50
N ASP A 24 7.26 -5.27 -27.84
CA ASP A 24 7.68 -6.08 -26.72
C ASP A 24 6.52 -6.03 -25.72
N ILE A 25 5.79 -7.14 -25.62
CA ILE A 25 4.72 -7.27 -24.65
C ILE A 25 5.42 -7.25 -23.30
N GLU A 26 5.24 -6.16 -22.56
CA GLU A 26 5.76 -6.01 -21.21
C GLU A 26 5.29 -7.20 -20.36
N GLU A 27 6.24 -8.03 -19.96
CA GLU A 27 5.92 -9.24 -19.20
C GLU A 27 5.57 -8.86 -17.78
N ILE A 28 4.31 -9.08 -17.39
CA ILE A 28 3.83 -8.78 -16.04
C ILE A 28 4.35 -9.86 -15.09
N VAL A 29 5.12 -9.43 -14.10
CA VAL A 29 5.70 -10.28 -13.06
C VAL A 29 4.98 -10.02 -11.74
N VAL A 30 4.65 -11.08 -11.03
CA VAL A 30 3.97 -11.05 -9.74
C VAL A 30 4.74 -11.86 -8.70
N LYS A 31 4.44 -11.64 -7.43
CA LYS A 31 5.01 -12.39 -6.32
C LYS A 31 4.35 -13.78 -6.22
N GLY A 32 4.77 -14.71 -7.07
CA GLY A 32 4.22 -16.07 -7.13
C GLY A 32 4.46 -16.88 -5.85
N ASP A 33 5.71 -17.03 -5.42
CA ASP A 33 6.10 -17.70 -4.18
C ASP A 33 7.22 -16.86 -3.52
N TRP A 34 8.32 -17.43 -3.10
CA TRP A 34 9.53 -16.69 -2.69
C TRP A 34 10.21 -15.99 -3.87
N ARG A 35 9.83 -16.34 -5.10
CA ARG A 35 10.33 -15.78 -6.36
C ARG A 35 9.25 -15.01 -7.07
N GLU A 36 9.67 -14.05 -7.89
CA GLU A 36 8.80 -13.44 -8.87
C GLU A 36 8.55 -14.44 -10.01
N VAL A 37 7.29 -14.55 -10.43
CA VAL A 37 6.83 -15.40 -11.53
C VAL A 37 6.02 -14.57 -12.51
N LYS A 38 5.91 -15.06 -13.75
CA LYS A 38 5.04 -14.42 -14.74
C LYS A 38 3.58 -14.57 -14.32
N LEU A 39 2.79 -13.52 -14.50
CA LEU A 39 1.35 -13.55 -14.15
C LEU A 39 0.63 -14.74 -14.79
N VAL A 40 1.01 -15.14 -16.00
CA VAL A 40 0.41 -16.28 -16.72
C VAL A 40 0.76 -17.65 -16.11
N GLU A 41 1.79 -17.72 -15.27
CA GLU A 41 2.27 -18.92 -14.58
C GLU A 41 1.77 -18.98 -13.13
N GLU A 42 1.08 -17.93 -12.66
CA GLU A 42 0.54 -17.87 -11.30
C GLU A 42 -0.74 -18.69 -11.19
N ASP A 43 -0.73 -19.73 -10.38
CA ASP A 43 -1.86 -20.67 -10.19
C ASP A 43 -2.90 -20.14 -9.21
N SER A 44 -2.59 -19.11 -8.41
CA SER A 44 -3.49 -18.59 -7.40
C SER A 44 -4.53 -17.62 -7.98
N SER A 45 -5.66 -17.49 -7.28
CA SER A 45 -6.66 -16.47 -7.63
C SER A 45 -6.14 -15.09 -7.22
N LEU A 46 -5.60 -14.35 -8.18
CA LEU A 46 -4.94 -13.07 -8.00
C LEU A 46 -5.77 -11.92 -8.58
N VAL A 47 -5.78 -10.78 -7.90
CA VAL A 47 -6.13 -9.47 -8.48
C VAL A 47 -4.89 -8.60 -8.44
N LEU A 48 -4.53 -8.05 -9.59
CA LEU A 48 -3.39 -7.16 -9.76
C LEU A 48 -3.85 -5.74 -10.07
N LEU A 49 -3.45 -4.79 -9.23
CA LEU A 49 -3.62 -3.36 -9.47
C LEU A 49 -2.25 -2.79 -9.84
N ARG A 50 -2.08 -2.44 -11.10
CA ARG A 50 -0.84 -1.83 -11.60
C ARG A 50 -0.82 -0.33 -11.35
N ASN A 51 0.36 0.27 -11.44
CA ASN A 51 0.59 1.69 -11.21
C ASN A 51 -0.38 2.59 -11.98
N GLU A 52 -0.69 2.27 -13.26
CA GLU A 52 -1.60 3.08 -14.07
C GLU A 52 -3.01 3.14 -13.49
N ILE A 53 -3.49 2.01 -12.92
CA ILE A 53 -4.78 1.95 -12.23
C ILE A 53 -4.72 2.74 -10.93
N ILE A 54 -3.65 2.55 -10.16
CA ILE A 54 -3.46 3.21 -8.86
C ILE A 54 -3.39 4.73 -9.03
N GLU A 55 -2.59 5.23 -9.96
CA GLU A 55 -2.41 6.66 -10.22
C GLU A 55 -3.64 7.31 -10.84
N SER A 56 -4.44 6.56 -11.62
CA SER A 56 -5.69 7.06 -12.21
C SER A 56 -6.77 7.38 -11.17
N GLN A 57 -6.63 6.87 -9.95
CA GLN A 57 -7.60 7.09 -8.88
C GLN A 57 -7.19 8.29 -8.01
N PRO A 58 -8.15 9.13 -7.56
CA PRO A 58 -7.89 10.20 -6.61
C PRO A 58 -7.68 9.67 -5.19
N ILE A 59 -7.12 8.48 -5.06
CA ILE A 59 -7.03 7.69 -3.84
C ILE A 59 -5.60 7.72 -3.33
N LYS A 60 -5.45 7.93 -2.02
CA LYS A 60 -4.14 8.11 -1.39
C LYS A 60 -3.77 6.99 -0.42
N HIS A 61 -4.72 6.07 -0.15
CA HIS A 61 -4.51 4.95 0.76
C HIS A 61 -5.12 3.66 0.21
N PHE A 62 -4.47 2.51 0.49
CA PHE A 62 -4.92 1.21 -0.03
C PHE A 62 -6.34 0.83 0.40
N GLU A 63 -6.77 1.17 1.61
CA GLU A 63 -8.14 0.89 2.07
C GLU A 63 -9.21 1.39 1.08
N ASN A 64 -8.94 2.54 0.46
CA ASN A 64 -9.84 3.14 -0.52
C ASN A 64 -9.77 2.43 -1.89
N LEU A 65 -8.73 1.65 -2.19
CA LEU A 65 -8.65 0.81 -3.40
C LEU A 65 -9.36 -0.53 -3.23
N SER A 66 -9.74 -0.89 -2.01
CA SER A 66 -10.36 -2.20 -1.71
C SER A 66 -11.60 -2.47 -2.56
N TYR A 67 -12.36 -1.44 -2.96
CA TYR A 67 -13.53 -1.59 -3.83
C TYR A 67 -13.21 -2.11 -5.24
N LEU A 68 -11.96 -1.98 -5.70
CA LEU A 68 -11.52 -2.52 -6.98
C LEU A 68 -11.24 -4.03 -6.92
N VAL A 69 -11.20 -4.59 -5.70
CA VAL A 69 -10.89 -6.01 -5.49
C VAL A 69 -12.14 -6.75 -5.03
N PRO A 70 -12.70 -7.65 -5.85
CA PRO A 70 -13.90 -8.40 -5.48
C PRO A 70 -13.70 -9.22 -4.20
N ASN A 71 -14.67 -9.11 -3.27
CA ASN A 71 -14.67 -9.81 -1.98
C ASN A 71 -13.51 -9.43 -1.04
N LEU A 72 -12.90 -8.28 -1.22
CA LEU A 72 -12.01 -7.67 -0.25
C LEU A 72 -12.81 -6.67 0.59
N ASN A 73 -12.75 -6.81 1.91
CA ASN A 73 -13.27 -5.85 2.88
C ASN A 73 -12.18 -5.49 3.86
N PHE A 74 -12.42 -4.50 4.69
CA PHE A 74 -11.50 -4.13 5.77
C PHE A 74 -12.26 -3.83 7.06
N ALA A 75 -11.54 -3.90 8.17
CA ALA A 75 -11.97 -3.46 9.47
C ALA A 75 -11.04 -2.35 9.95
N ALA A 76 -11.62 -1.18 10.14
CA ALA A 76 -10.97 -0.04 10.79
C ALA A 76 -11.44 0.05 12.24
N SER A 77 -10.63 0.72 13.08
CA SER A 77 -11.11 1.26 14.35
C SER A 77 -11.75 2.61 14.09
N ASP A 78 -11.01 3.68 14.26
CA ASP A 78 -11.52 5.05 14.12
C ASP A 78 -10.85 5.80 12.96
N SER A 79 -9.64 5.42 12.57
CA SER A 79 -8.90 6.09 11.52
C SER A 79 -8.66 5.18 10.31
N ARG A 80 -7.61 4.38 10.32
CA ARG A 80 -7.17 3.58 9.16
C ARG A 80 -7.48 2.10 9.33
N ALA A 81 -7.74 1.43 8.21
CA ALA A 81 -7.90 -0.01 8.15
C ALA A 81 -6.60 -0.72 8.54
N ARG A 82 -6.65 -1.53 9.61
CA ARG A 82 -5.52 -2.37 10.05
C ARG A 82 -5.66 -3.81 9.65
N HIS A 83 -6.89 -4.29 9.54
CA HIS A 83 -7.22 -5.67 9.20
C HIS A 83 -8.04 -5.74 7.92
N PHE A 84 -7.81 -6.78 7.16
CA PHE A 84 -8.53 -7.04 5.91
C PHE A 84 -9.23 -8.38 5.96
N GLN A 85 -10.28 -8.51 5.13
CA GLN A 85 -11.05 -9.73 4.99
C GLN A 85 -11.12 -10.10 3.53
N ILE A 86 -10.80 -11.36 3.21
CA ILE A 86 -10.90 -11.90 1.86
C ILE A 86 -11.95 -13.00 1.86
N ARG A 87 -12.96 -12.91 0.99
CA ARG A 87 -14.08 -13.85 0.91
C ARG A 87 -14.79 -14.05 2.26
N GLY A 88 -14.87 -12.99 3.08
CA GLY A 88 -15.51 -12.99 4.39
C GLY A 88 -14.67 -13.60 5.52
N ILE A 89 -13.42 -14.00 5.25
CA ILE A 89 -12.48 -14.51 6.27
C ILE A 89 -11.49 -13.43 6.64
N GLY A 90 -11.37 -13.11 7.91
CA GLY A 90 -10.49 -12.09 8.48
C GLY A 90 -11.07 -11.48 9.74
N GLU A 91 -10.28 -10.67 10.40
CA GLU A 91 -10.65 -9.92 11.60
C GLU A 91 -11.74 -8.90 11.25
N ARG A 92 -12.78 -8.79 12.10
CA ARG A 92 -13.96 -7.98 11.83
C ARG A 92 -13.96 -6.63 12.53
N SER A 93 -12.99 -6.40 13.41
CA SER A 93 -12.85 -5.17 14.16
C SER A 93 -11.40 -4.73 14.20
N GLY A 94 -11.14 -3.42 14.12
CA GLY A 94 -9.82 -2.83 14.35
C GLY A 94 -9.30 -3.04 15.77
N TYR A 95 -10.18 -3.40 16.72
CA TYR A 95 -9.85 -3.67 18.11
C TYR A 95 -9.49 -5.12 18.39
N GLU A 96 -9.68 -6.04 17.43
CA GLU A 96 -9.31 -7.44 17.60
C GLU A 96 -7.80 -7.60 17.80
N ARG A 97 -7.43 -8.55 18.68
CA ARG A 97 -6.04 -8.88 18.99
C ARG A 97 -5.80 -10.33 18.61
N THR A 98 -5.43 -10.56 17.38
CA THR A 98 -5.03 -11.89 16.92
C THR A 98 -3.51 -11.97 16.88
N PRO A 99 -2.90 -13.06 17.36
CA PRO A 99 -1.46 -13.26 17.22
C PRO A 99 -1.03 -13.37 15.76
N ASN A 100 -1.91 -13.91 14.91
CA ASN A 100 -1.70 -14.10 13.47
C ASN A 100 -2.90 -13.58 12.71
N SER A 101 -2.68 -12.66 11.79
CA SER A 101 -3.74 -12.13 10.94
C SER A 101 -4.19 -13.15 9.91
N ALA A 102 -5.51 -13.27 9.72
CA ALA A 102 -6.07 -14.18 8.71
C ALA A 102 -5.69 -13.75 7.29
N VAL A 103 -5.52 -12.45 7.05
CA VAL A 103 -4.99 -11.90 5.80
C VAL A 103 -3.60 -11.35 6.06
N GLY A 104 -2.62 -11.86 5.33
CA GLY A 104 -1.26 -11.34 5.34
C GLY A 104 -1.18 -9.98 4.65
N PHE A 105 -0.29 -9.12 5.12
CA PHE A 105 -0.09 -7.78 4.57
C PHE A 105 1.39 -7.47 4.48
N LEU A 106 1.93 -7.46 3.26
CA LEU A 106 3.34 -7.24 3.01
C LEU A 106 3.55 -5.95 2.21
N ILE A 107 4.59 -5.20 2.56
CA ILE A 107 5.13 -4.11 1.75
C ILE A 107 6.61 -4.41 1.51
N ASP A 108 7.01 -4.57 0.25
CA ASP A 108 8.40 -4.88 -0.15
C ASP A 108 9.00 -6.08 0.63
N ASP A 109 8.22 -7.15 0.79
CA ASP A 109 8.54 -8.38 1.54
C ASP A 109 8.53 -8.23 3.08
N ILE A 110 8.42 -7.04 3.65
CA ILE A 110 8.30 -6.83 5.09
C ILE A 110 6.87 -7.08 5.56
N ASP A 111 6.71 -7.85 6.63
CA ASP A 111 5.39 -8.22 7.18
C ASP A 111 4.81 -7.11 8.07
N PHE A 112 3.69 -6.54 7.63
CA PHE A 112 2.88 -5.57 8.35
C PHE A 112 1.46 -6.10 8.66
N SER A 113 1.29 -7.41 8.72
CA SER A 113 -0.01 -8.04 9.01
C SER A 113 -0.59 -7.53 10.33
N GLY A 114 -1.84 -7.03 10.28
CA GLY A 114 -2.49 -6.36 11.41
C GLY A 114 -2.11 -4.88 11.60
N HIS A 115 -1.27 -4.32 10.72
CA HIS A 115 -0.80 -2.93 10.75
C HIS A 115 -1.03 -2.19 9.41
N GLY A 116 -2.02 -2.61 8.64
CA GLY A 116 -2.29 -2.10 7.28
C GLY A 116 -2.55 -0.58 7.17
N GLY A 117 -2.72 0.11 8.29
CA GLY A 117 -2.89 1.57 8.35
C GLY A 117 -1.76 2.38 7.70
N ILE A 118 -0.59 1.78 7.47
CA ILE A 118 0.59 2.42 6.86
C ILE A 118 0.59 2.41 5.31
N ALA A 119 -0.45 1.92 4.67
CA ALA A 119 -0.47 1.61 3.24
C ALA A 119 -0.81 2.81 2.35
N THR A 120 0.03 3.83 2.31
CA THR A 120 -0.07 4.89 1.28
C THR A 120 0.11 4.32 -0.13
N THR A 121 -0.61 4.89 -1.11
CA THR A 121 -0.51 4.50 -2.53
C THR A 121 0.52 5.32 -3.31
N PHE A 122 1.16 6.30 -2.69
CA PHE A 122 2.17 7.12 -3.35
C PHE A 122 3.45 6.31 -3.61
N ASP A 123 3.95 6.40 -4.84
CA ASP A 123 5.17 5.72 -5.29
C ASP A 123 5.09 4.18 -5.18
N VAL A 124 3.91 3.63 -5.47
CA VAL A 124 3.66 2.18 -5.54
C VAL A 124 3.73 1.73 -6.99
N GLU A 125 4.41 0.61 -7.25
CA GLU A 125 4.52 -0.02 -8.57
C GLU A 125 3.30 -0.88 -8.86
N GLN A 126 2.96 -1.77 -7.91
CA GLN A 126 1.79 -2.64 -8.04
C GLN A 126 1.28 -3.11 -6.68
N ILE A 127 0.03 -3.52 -6.66
CA ILE A 127 -0.61 -4.16 -5.51
C ILE A 127 -1.21 -5.48 -5.98
N GLU A 128 -0.85 -6.54 -5.30
CA GLU A 128 -1.32 -7.89 -5.55
C GLU A 128 -2.23 -8.35 -4.41
N VAL A 129 -3.40 -8.88 -4.74
CA VAL A 129 -4.30 -9.49 -3.75
C VAL A 129 -4.50 -10.94 -4.11
N HIS A 130 -3.77 -11.82 -3.43
CA HIS A 130 -3.85 -13.26 -3.55
C HIS A 130 -4.99 -13.77 -2.68
N ARG A 131 -5.98 -14.42 -3.28
CA ARG A 131 -7.20 -14.89 -2.61
C ARG A 131 -7.15 -16.39 -2.39
N GLY A 132 -6.92 -16.79 -1.18
CA GLY A 132 -6.74 -18.17 -0.72
C GLY A 132 -5.50 -18.30 0.16
N PRO A 133 -5.29 -19.45 0.80
CA PRO A 133 -4.19 -19.65 1.74
C PRO A 133 -2.81 -19.37 1.14
N GLN A 134 -2.01 -18.55 1.82
CA GLN A 134 -0.65 -18.18 1.44
C GLN A 134 0.36 -18.49 2.56
N GLY A 135 0.01 -19.39 3.48
CA GLY A 135 0.85 -19.72 4.63
C GLY A 135 2.22 -20.33 4.29
N SER A 136 2.38 -20.94 3.12
CA SER A 136 3.68 -21.43 2.62
C SER A 136 4.66 -20.29 2.30
N ARG A 137 4.12 -19.08 1.99
CA ARG A 137 4.93 -17.90 1.63
C ARG A 137 5.36 -17.09 2.84
N ILE A 138 4.45 -16.88 3.80
CA ILE A 138 4.66 -15.94 4.91
C ILE A 138 4.45 -16.56 6.30
N GLY A 139 4.37 -17.88 6.37
CA GLY A 139 4.27 -18.59 7.63
C GLY A 139 2.90 -18.53 8.28
N SER A 140 2.81 -18.09 9.54
CA SER A 140 1.62 -18.18 10.36
C SER A 140 0.46 -17.24 10.00
N ASN A 141 0.70 -16.23 9.18
CA ASN A 141 -0.32 -15.32 8.67
C ASN A 141 -0.88 -15.82 7.32
N ALA A 142 -1.89 -15.11 6.75
CA ALA A 142 -2.41 -15.36 5.40
C ALA A 142 -3.15 -16.69 5.19
N LEU A 143 -3.96 -17.10 6.15
CA LEU A 143 -4.88 -18.22 5.98
C LEU A 143 -5.95 -17.94 4.91
N ALA A 144 -6.46 -16.71 4.84
CA ALA A 144 -7.49 -16.28 3.89
C ALA A 144 -6.93 -15.72 2.59
N GLY A 145 -5.72 -15.16 2.64
CA GLY A 145 -5.06 -14.55 1.50
C GLY A 145 -3.92 -13.62 1.90
N LEU A 146 -3.35 -12.97 0.90
CA LEU A 146 -2.21 -12.07 1.04
C LEU A 146 -2.45 -10.80 0.24
N ILE A 147 -2.20 -9.65 0.84
CA ILE A 147 -2.06 -8.38 0.17
C ILE A 147 -0.56 -8.07 0.11
N TYR A 148 -0.04 -7.92 -1.09
CA TYR A 148 1.36 -7.58 -1.34
C TYR A 148 1.45 -6.24 -2.07
N ILE A 149 2.13 -5.28 -1.48
CA ILE A 149 2.39 -3.96 -2.06
C ILE A 149 3.85 -3.90 -2.46
N LYS A 150 4.12 -3.74 -3.74
CA LYS A 150 5.45 -3.49 -4.28
C LYS A 150 5.59 -1.99 -4.54
N THR A 151 6.54 -1.35 -3.87
CA THR A 151 6.86 0.05 -4.14
C THR A 151 7.91 0.14 -5.24
N LYS A 152 7.99 1.30 -5.92
CA LYS A 152 8.94 1.48 -7.03
C LYS A 152 10.38 1.23 -6.59
N GLU A 153 11.14 0.60 -7.47
CA GLU A 153 12.54 0.23 -7.23
C GLU A 153 13.51 1.38 -7.55
N PRO A 154 14.74 1.37 -6.99
CA PRO A 154 15.83 2.22 -7.45
C PRO A 154 16.15 1.98 -8.92
N THR A 155 16.43 3.04 -9.67
CA THR A 155 16.74 3.01 -11.10
C THR A 155 18.19 3.40 -11.39
N LYS A 156 18.70 3.00 -12.57
CA LYS A 156 20.06 3.37 -13.02
C LYS A 156 20.13 4.78 -13.63
N GLU A 157 19.00 5.41 -13.82
CA GLU A 157 18.89 6.79 -14.28
C GLU A 157 18.23 7.62 -13.19
N PHE A 158 18.61 8.90 -13.09
CA PHE A 158 17.95 9.80 -12.14
C PHE A 158 16.52 10.06 -12.58
N GLU A 159 15.60 9.79 -11.69
CA GLU A 159 14.17 10.09 -11.87
C GLU A 159 13.56 10.68 -10.61
N GLY A 160 12.50 11.44 -10.78
CA GLY A 160 11.77 11.99 -9.66
C GLY A 160 10.33 12.30 -10.01
N VAL A 161 9.47 12.23 -9.01
CA VAL A 161 8.06 12.58 -9.11
C VAL A 161 7.67 13.42 -7.90
N GLY A 162 6.85 14.43 -8.13
CA GLY A 162 6.24 15.25 -7.08
C GLY A 162 4.73 15.23 -7.23
N GLU A 163 4.02 15.14 -6.11
CA GLU A 163 2.57 15.23 -6.05
C GLU A 163 2.16 16.27 -5.02
N MET A 164 1.19 17.10 -5.38
CA MET A 164 0.50 17.98 -4.45
C MET A 164 -0.97 18.00 -4.80
N SER A 165 -1.83 17.78 -3.80
CA SER A 165 -3.26 17.90 -3.97
C SER A 165 -3.88 18.64 -2.78
N SER A 166 -4.99 19.33 -3.05
CA SER A 166 -5.78 20.00 -2.02
C SER A 166 -7.25 19.67 -2.20
N GLY A 167 -8.00 19.71 -1.12
CA GLY A 167 -9.42 19.36 -1.12
C GLY A 167 -10.23 20.04 -0.04
N THR A 168 -11.46 19.61 0.13
CA THR A 168 -12.34 20.07 1.20
C THR A 168 -11.78 19.73 2.57
N TYR A 169 -12.25 20.41 3.60
CA TYR A 169 -11.84 20.20 5.00
C TYR A 169 -10.32 20.39 5.24
N GLY A 170 -9.74 21.41 4.61
CA GLY A 170 -8.32 21.69 4.78
C GLY A 170 -7.39 20.59 4.26
N THR A 171 -7.89 19.66 3.42
CA THR A 171 -7.08 18.55 2.91
C THR A 171 -5.91 19.06 2.08
N ILE A 172 -4.71 18.67 2.44
CA ILE A 172 -3.46 18.91 1.72
C ILE A 172 -2.65 17.62 1.76
N ASN A 173 -2.36 17.07 0.58
CA ASN A 173 -1.48 15.92 0.45
C ASN A 173 -0.28 16.33 -0.39
N THR A 174 0.93 16.02 0.09
CA THR A 174 2.17 16.29 -0.60
C THR A 174 3.04 15.05 -0.62
N GLY A 175 3.70 14.81 -1.73
CA GLY A 175 4.62 13.70 -1.88
C GLY A 175 5.76 14.06 -2.81
N VAL A 176 6.95 13.57 -2.51
CA VAL A 176 8.09 13.62 -3.40
C VAL A 176 8.79 12.27 -3.35
N ALA A 177 9.13 11.75 -4.52
CA ALA A 177 9.98 10.58 -4.65
C ALA A 177 11.06 10.87 -5.67
N PHE A 178 12.29 10.49 -5.39
CA PHE A 178 13.39 10.62 -6.32
C PHE A 178 14.46 9.55 -6.07
N GLY A 179 15.20 9.24 -7.10
CA GLY A 179 16.24 8.22 -7.02
C GLY A 179 17.10 8.18 -8.25
N GLY A 180 18.06 7.26 -8.24
CA GLY A 180 19.02 7.06 -9.31
C GLY A 180 20.34 6.53 -8.80
N PRO A 181 21.41 6.59 -9.62
CA PRO A 181 22.74 6.16 -9.20
C PRO A 181 23.33 7.13 -8.18
N SER A 182 24.03 6.59 -7.18
CA SER A 182 24.72 7.38 -6.18
C SER A 182 25.95 8.06 -6.79
N THR A 183 26.16 9.33 -6.44
CA THR A 183 27.36 10.07 -6.82
C THR A 183 28.61 9.64 -6.05
N ILE A 184 28.46 8.92 -4.95
CA ILE A 184 29.53 8.46 -4.07
C ILE A 184 30.04 7.08 -4.53
N ASN A 185 29.13 6.20 -4.93
CA ASN A 185 29.45 4.85 -5.40
C ASN A 185 28.52 4.52 -6.59
N GLN A 186 29.10 4.29 -7.76
CA GLN A 186 28.36 3.97 -8.99
C GLN A 186 27.65 2.62 -8.96
N ASP A 187 28.09 1.70 -8.08
CA ASP A 187 27.47 0.39 -7.88
C ASP A 187 26.26 0.48 -6.92
N LEU A 188 25.92 1.67 -6.42
CA LEU A 188 24.81 1.93 -5.53
C LEU A 188 23.73 2.77 -6.24
N THR A 189 22.51 2.28 -6.25
CA THR A 189 21.32 3.05 -6.62
C THR A 189 20.42 3.25 -5.42
N TYR A 190 19.62 4.31 -5.43
CA TYR A 190 18.73 4.63 -4.33
C TYR A 190 17.39 5.14 -4.81
N ARG A 191 16.36 5.02 -3.96
CA ARG A 191 15.07 5.67 -4.09
C ARG A 191 14.62 6.17 -2.74
N LEU A 192 14.35 7.48 -2.64
CA LEU A 192 13.86 8.17 -1.45
C LEU A 192 12.43 8.64 -1.69
N VAL A 193 11.58 8.43 -0.70
CA VAL A 193 10.17 8.84 -0.72
C VAL A 193 9.83 9.58 0.56
N LEU A 194 9.21 10.74 0.42
CA LEU A 194 8.64 11.54 1.50
C LEU A 194 7.17 11.81 1.17
N ARG A 195 6.29 11.53 2.11
CA ARG A 195 4.85 11.75 1.97
C ARG A 195 4.29 12.40 3.21
N LYS A 196 3.39 13.38 3.02
CA LYS A 196 2.57 13.99 4.08
C LYS A 196 1.15 14.08 3.59
N ASP A 197 0.22 13.52 4.37
CA ASP A 197 -1.21 13.60 4.15
C ASP A 197 -1.84 14.29 5.37
N TYR A 198 -2.58 15.36 5.12
CA TYR A 198 -3.26 16.15 6.15
C TYR A 198 -4.68 16.47 5.76
N SER A 199 -5.60 16.45 6.72
CA SER A 199 -6.96 16.95 6.59
C SER A 199 -7.51 17.33 7.97
N ASP A 200 -8.26 18.43 8.08
CA ASP A 200 -8.99 18.77 9.30
C ASP A 200 -10.12 17.76 9.59
N GLY A 201 -10.53 16.99 8.56
CA GLY A 201 -11.70 16.12 8.67
C GLY A 201 -13.01 16.87 8.63
N PHE A 202 -14.10 16.13 8.62
CA PHE A 202 -15.44 16.69 8.41
C PHE A 202 -16.34 16.65 9.66
N ARG A 203 -15.87 16.08 10.76
CA ARG A 203 -16.64 15.95 12.00
C ARG A 203 -16.36 17.10 12.95
N LYS A 204 -17.37 17.41 13.75
CA LYS A 204 -17.29 18.44 14.79
C LYS A 204 -17.74 17.84 16.11
N ASN A 205 -17.03 18.14 17.16
CA ASN A 205 -17.45 17.83 18.51
C ASN A 205 -18.15 19.06 19.10
N LEU A 206 -19.46 18.94 19.33
CA LEU A 206 -20.28 20.05 19.81
C LEU A 206 -20.06 20.32 21.30
N PHE A 207 -19.65 19.32 22.08
CA PHE A 207 -19.36 19.49 23.51
C PHE A 207 -18.07 20.29 23.71
N SER A 208 -16.98 19.86 23.06
CA SER A 208 -15.68 20.54 23.16
C SER A 208 -15.54 21.78 22.26
N GLY A 209 -16.46 21.98 21.31
CA GLY A 209 -16.39 23.02 20.30
C GLY A 209 -15.31 22.82 19.21
N LYS A 210 -14.66 21.68 19.16
CA LYS A 210 -13.63 21.37 18.16
C LYS A 210 -14.24 20.98 16.81
N SER A 211 -13.66 21.44 15.71
CA SER A 211 -14.12 21.17 14.35
C SER A 211 -13.19 20.25 13.54
N ASN A 212 -12.24 19.61 14.19
CA ASN A 212 -11.22 18.77 13.57
C ASN A 212 -11.04 17.42 14.28
N THR A 213 -12.14 16.83 14.74
CA THR A 213 -12.14 15.62 15.55
C THR A 213 -11.95 14.34 14.74
N SER A 214 -12.00 14.44 13.41
CA SER A 214 -11.64 13.38 12.47
C SER A 214 -10.48 13.79 11.55
N LYS A 215 -9.55 14.62 12.06
CA LYS A 215 -8.37 15.04 11.29
C LYS A 215 -7.57 13.82 10.84
N LYS A 216 -6.80 14.00 9.77
CA LYS A 216 -5.73 13.10 9.33
C LYS A 216 -4.41 13.84 9.40
N ASP A 217 -3.40 13.22 10.00
CA ASP A 217 -2.06 13.79 10.14
C ASP A 217 -1.02 12.68 10.00
N GLU A 218 -0.74 12.33 8.74
CA GLU A 218 0.02 11.13 8.41
C GLU A 218 1.30 11.48 7.65
N SER A 219 2.41 10.87 8.02
CA SER A 219 3.68 11.00 7.34
C SER A 219 4.33 9.66 7.05
N THR A 220 4.95 9.55 5.88
CA THR A 220 5.67 8.36 5.46
C THR A 220 7.03 8.75 4.90
N PHE A 221 8.05 8.06 5.37
CA PHE A 221 9.40 8.05 4.83
C PHE A 221 9.73 6.65 4.34
N ARG A 222 10.29 6.51 3.12
CA ARG A 222 10.84 5.26 2.62
C ARG A 222 12.18 5.49 1.95
N LEU A 223 13.13 4.61 2.18
CA LEU A 223 14.42 4.57 1.50
C LEU A 223 14.70 3.14 1.05
N LYS A 224 14.98 2.99 -0.23
CA LYS A 224 15.53 1.76 -0.81
C LYS A 224 16.94 2.03 -1.32
N LEU A 225 17.83 1.08 -1.08
CA LEU A 225 19.18 1.09 -1.61
C LEU A 225 19.45 -0.26 -2.26
N ASP A 226 19.92 -0.25 -3.49
CA ASP A 226 20.38 -1.43 -4.22
C ASP A 226 21.88 -1.29 -4.45
N TRP A 227 22.65 -2.24 -3.93
CA TRP A 227 24.10 -2.26 -4.02
C TRP A 227 24.61 -3.49 -4.79
N ASP A 228 25.16 -3.25 -5.96
CA ASP A 228 25.83 -4.26 -6.77
C ASP A 228 27.23 -4.55 -6.19
N VAL A 229 27.33 -5.60 -5.37
CA VAL A 229 28.62 -6.04 -4.79
C VAL A 229 29.36 -6.93 -5.78
N GLY A 230 30.02 -6.29 -6.74
CA GLY A 230 30.63 -6.96 -7.87
C GLY A 230 29.58 -7.51 -8.85
N LYS A 231 29.98 -8.52 -9.69
CA LYS A 231 29.12 -8.96 -10.80
C LYS A 231 28.07 -10.02 -10.44
N LYS A 232 28.09 -10.54 -9.22
CA LYS A 232 27.31 -11.73 -8.84
C LYS A 232 26.45 -11.54 -7.61
N THR A 233 26.57 -10.40 -6.93
CA THR A 233 25.87 -10.16 -5.66
C THR A 233 25.14 -8.83 -5.71
N LEU A 234 23.84 -8.86 -5.45
CA LEU A 234 23.01 -7.67 -5.23
C LEU A 234 22.55 -7.70 -3.78
N VAL A 235 22.76 -6.59 -3.07
CA VAL A 235 22.24 -6.38 -1.70
C VAL A 235 21.26 -5.23 -1.75
N LYS A 236 20.04 -5.49 -1.28
CA LYS A 236 18.97 -4.48 -1.18
C LYS A 236 18.72 -4.15 0.29
N PHE A 237 18.60 -2.87 0.58
CA PHE A 237 18.22 -2.35 1.90
C PHE A 237 16.90 -1.61 1.81
N PHE A 238 16.06 -1.80 2.82
CA PHE A 238 14.75 -1.18 2.94
C PHE A 238 14.65 -0.48 4.29
N ILE A 239 14.20 0.76 4.29
CA ILE A 239 13.86 1.52 5.49
C ILE A 239 12.48 2.13 5.25
N THR A 240 11.57 1.93 6.19
CA THR A 240 10.24 2.52 6.17
C THR A 240 9.92 3.07 7.55
N GLU A 241 9.54 4.34 7.62
CA GLU A 241 9.06 4.99 8.82
C GLU A 241 7.70 5.61 8.52
N VAL A 242 6.72 5.35 9.38
CA VAL A 242 5.36 5.88 9.24
C VAL A 242 4.91 6.41 10.59
N ASP A 243 4.33 7.61 10.58
CA ASP A 243 3.70 8.23 11.74
C ASP A 243 2.28 8.65 11.36
N LEU A 244 1.29 8.04 12.02
CA LEU A 244 -0.13 8.35 11.92
C LEU A 244 -0.58 8.93 13.26
N ASP A 245 -0.92 10.23 13.29
CA ASP A 245 -1.40 10.94 14.48
C ASP A 245 -2.84 11.40 14.27
N ASP A 246 -3.74 10.42 14.28
CA ASP A 246 -5.15 10.65 14.02
C ASP A 246 -5.98 10.59 15.32
N PRO A 247 -6.92 11.49 15.55
CA PRO A 247 -7.86 11.39 16.65
C PRO A 247 -8.94 10.33 16.38
N ALA A 248 -9.55 9.83 17.44
CA ALA A 248 -10.62 8.83 17.41
C ALA A 248 -11.92 9.36 17.99
N ASP A 249 -12.45 10.45 17.44
CA ASP A 249 -13.73 11.02 17.84
C ASP A 249 -14.69 11.03 16.65
N ILE A 250 -15.13 9.84 16.25
CA ILE A 250 -15.96 9.64 15.06
C ILE A 250 -17.33 9.04 15.34
N TRP A 251 -17.54 8.52 16.54
CA TRP A 251 -18.79 7.88 16.93
C TRP A 251 -19.84 8.91 17.33
N THR A 252 -21.07 8.71 16.88
CA THR A 252 -22.20 9.62 17.15
C THR A 252 -23.42 8.83 17.59
N ILE A 253 -24.16 9.40 18.53
CA ILE A 253 -25.36 8.76 19.08
C ILE A 253 -26.50 8.73 18.06
N ASP A 254 -26.59 9.79 17.25
CA ASP A 254 -27.72 10.05 16.33
C ASP A 254 -27.40 9.76 14.87
N GLY A 255 -26.19 9.27 14.58
CA GLY A 255 -25.70 9.03 13.21
C GLY A 255 -25.39 10.32 12.43
N SER A 256 -25.34 11.48 13.09
CA SER A 256 -24.96 12.76 12.47
C SER A 256 -23.45 12.86 12.26
N LEU A 257 -22.99 13.99 11.73
CA LEU A 257 -21.56 14.31 11.62
C LEU A 257 -21.01 15.01 12.88
N ASN A 258 -21.85 15.19 13.91
CA ASN A 258 -21.48 15.88 15.13
C ASN A 258 -21.28 14.87 16.26
N THR A 259 -20.13 14.88 16.89
CA THR A 259 -19.87 14.10 18.09
C THR A 259 -20.19 14.89 19.34
N LEU A 260 -20.36 14.19 20.45
CA LEU A 260 -20.68 14.77 21.75
C LEU A 260 -19.71 14.32 22.84
N SER A 261 -18.68 13.60 22.47
CA SER A 261 -17.69 13.03 23.37
C SER A 261 -17.04 14.07 24.26
N ASP A 262 -16.97 13.82 25.55
CA ASP A 262 -16.22 14.63 26.50
C ASP A 262 -14.75 14.17 26.64
N ARG A 263 -14.45 12.93 26.21
CA ARG A 263 -13.11 12.33 26.23
C ARG A 263 -12.72 11.75 24.85
N PRO A 264 -12.56 12.60 23.81
CA PRO A 264 -12.15 12.12 22.51
C PRO A 264 -10.86 11.34 22.58
N GLY A 265 -10.80 10.22 21.89
CA GLY A 265 -9.67 9.32 21.89
C GLY A 265 -8.65 9.61 20.80
N MET A 266 -7.80 8.60 20.56
CA MET A 266 -6.71 8.62 19.58
C MET A 266 -6.65 7.29 18.85
N ASP A 267 -6.38 7.33 17.55
CA ASP A 267 -6.04 6.18 16.73
C ASP A 267 -4.72 6.46 16.01
N SER A 268 -3.62 6.30 16.75
CA SER A 268 -2.28 6.59 16.26
C SER A 268 -1.45 5.34 16.04
N GLN A 269 -0.49 5.43 15.13
CA GLN A 269 0.45 4.35 14.85
C GLN A 269 1.80 4.92 14.44
N LYS A 270 2.88 4.48 15.13
CA LYS A 270 4.27 4.75 14.75
C LYS A 270 4.93 3.44 14.38
N THR A 271 5.44 3.36 13.17
CA THR A 271 6.06 2.15 12.64
C THR A 271 7.44 2.46 12.09
N ASN A 272 8.44 1.68 12.53
CA ASN A 272 9.78 1.66 11.96
C ASN A 272 10.07 0.25 11.46
N ALA A 273 10.46 0.12 10.20
CA ALA A 273 10.74 -1.16 9.58
C ALA A 273 12.03 -1.11 8.78
N TYR A 274 12.77 -2.20 8.84
CA TYR A 274 14.06 -2.37 8.18
C TYR A 274 14.11 -3.74 7.51
N GLY A 275 14.69 -3.81 6.32
CA GLY A 275 14.87 -5.06 5.61
C GLY A 275 16.20 -5.12 4.90
N ILE A 276 16.77 -6.31 4.79
CA ILE A 276 17.96 -6.60 3.99
C ILE A 276 17.66 -7.84 3.16
N LYS A 277 17.86 -7.73 1.83
CA LYS A 277 17.70 -8.83 0.89
C LYS A 277 19.01 -9.03 0.13
N VAL A 278 19.46 -10.25 0.03
CA VAL A 278 20.72 -10.61 -0.66
C VAL A 278 20.42 -11.61 -1.75
N PHE A 279 20.89 -11.32 -2.95
CA PHE A 279 20.94 -12.23 -4.08
C PHE A 279 22.37 -12.53 -4.41
N HIS A 280 22.71 -13.80 -4.58
CA HIS A 280 24.04 -14.20 -5.01
C HIS A 280 23.98 -15.33 -6.04
N GLN A 281 24.63 -15.11 -7.18
CA GLN A 281 24.71 -16.09 -8.26
C GLN A 281 25.96 -16.97 -8.09
N PHE A 282 25.76 -18.20 -7.64
CA PHE A 282 26.81 -19.25 -7.66
C PHE A 282 26.89 -19.92 -9.03
N ASN A 283 27.93 -20.72 -9.21
CA ASN A 283 28.02 -21.56 -10.40
C ASN A 283 27.01 -22.72 -10.26
N GLY A 284 25.88 -22.62 -10.98
CA GLY A 284 24.85 -23.67 -11.03
C GLY A 284 23.64 -23.45 -10.14
N PHE A 285 23.62 -22.47 -9.24
CA PHE A 285 22.43 -22.12 -8.45
C PHE A 285 22.45 -20.65 -8.02
N GLU A 286 21.29 -20.12 -7.69
CA GLU A 286 21.11 -18.80 -7.12
C GLU A 286 20.72 -18.92 -5.65
N PHE A 287 21.31 -18.06 -4.82
CA PHE A 287 20.94 -17.88 -3.41
C PHE A 287 20.16 -16.58 -3.25
N GLN A 288 19.05 -16.65 -2.56
CA GLN A 288 18.29 -15.51 -2.11
C GLN A 288 18.08 -15.62 -0.60
N GLY A 289 18.41 -14.56 0.14
CA GLY A 289 18.13 -14.46 1.57
C GLY A 289 17.44 -13.14 1.88
N PHE A 290 16.51 -13.15 2.82
CA PHE A 290 15.81 -11.97 3.31
C PHE A 290 15.69 -12.01 4.82
N THR A 291 15.89 -10.86 5.46
CA THR A 291 15.61 -10.64 6.87
C THR A 291 15.03 -9.26 7.07
N SER A 292 14.09 -9.12 7.98
CA SER A 292 13.47 -7.84 8.33
C SER A 292 13.22 -7.72 9.83
N ALA A 293 13.09 -6.49 10.29
CA ALA A 293 12.68 -6.14 11.64
C ALA A 293 11.66 -5.01 11.57
N THR A 294 10.61 -5.12 12.34
CA THR A 294 9.54 -4.12 12.43
C THR A 294 9.27 -3.81 13.87
N ASN A 295 9.19 -2.52 14.22
CA ASN A 295 8.74 -2.06 15.53
C ASN A 295 7.54 -1.13 15.30
N THR A 296 6.42 -1.43 15.93
CA THR A 296 5.18 -0.66 15.78
C THR A 296 4.55 -0.39 17.13
N ASP A 297 4.33 0.89 17.43
CA ASP A 297 3.54 1.37 18.56
C ASP A 297 2.17 1.83 18.08
N ILE A 298 1.11 1.31 18.68
CA ILE A 298 -0.28 1.65 18.36
C ILE A 298 -0.97 2.11 19.63
N VAL A 299 -1.64 3.25 19.55
CA VAL A 299 -2.57 3.73 20.59
C VAL A 299 -3.97 3.74 19.98
N LEU A 300 -4.88 3.00 20.61
CA LEU A 300 -6.29 2.98 20.31
C LEU A 300 -7.05 3.39 21.56
N SER A 301 -7.68 4.54 21.52
CA SER A 301 -8.55 5.01 22.60
C SER A 301 -9.77 5.68 22.01
N TYR A 302 -10.88 5.59 22.70
CA TYR A 302 -12.13 6.20 22.30
C TYR A 302 -13.05 6.37 23.49
N ASP A 303 -13.97 7.33 23.35
CA ASP A 303 -15.08 7.49 24.27
C ASP A 303 -16.12 6.40 23.96
N ALA A 304 -16.30 5.47 24.91
CA ALA A 304 -17.13 4.30 24.68
C ALA A 304 -18.62 4.54 24.94
N ASP A 305 -18.99 5.65 25.57
CA ASP A 305 -20.39 6.07 25.69
C ASP A 305 -20.80 7.09 24.61
N TRP A 306 -19.85 7.62 23.83
CA TRP A 306 -20.03 8.52 22.69
C TRP A 306 -20.66 9.87 23.04
N GLY A 307 -20.62 10.25 24.30
CA GLY A 307 -21.36 11.39 24.79
C GLY A 307 -20.69 12.15 25.93
N ASN A 308 -21.51 12.67 26.79
CA ASN A 308 -21.14 13.40 27.98
C ASN A 308 -22.29 13.37 28.98
N SER A 309 -22.06 13.88 30.21
CA SER A 309 -23.05 13.91 31.27
C SER A 309 -24.40 14.58 30.89
N ASP A 310 -24.37 15.48 29.93
CA ASP A 310 -25.59 16.22 29.52
C ASP A 310 -26.36 15.50 28.40
N SER A 311 -25.67 14.63 27.64
CA SER A 311 -26.25 13.93 26.48
C SER A 311 -26.90 12.58 26.81
N HIS A 312 -26.52 11.93 27.93
CA HIS A 312 -26.93 10.57 28.30
C HIS A 312 -27.88 10.50 29.49
N MET A 313 -28.88 11.35 29.53
CA MET A 313 -29.90 11.26 30.56
C MET A 313 -30.86 10.09 30.28
N PRO A 314 -31.12 9.14 31.22
CA PRO A 314 -30.64 9.07 32.61
C PRO A 314 -29.39 8.20 32.83
N TYR A 315 -28.73 7.78 31.79
CA TYR A 315 -27.59 6.88 31.89
C TYR A 315 -26.29 7.68 31.75
N ILE A 316 -25.66 7.95 32.88
CA ILE A 316 -24.37 8.62 32.96
C ILE A 316 -23.32 7.52 33.11
N TYR A 317 -22.65 7.16 32.00
CA TYR A 317 -21.48 6.29 32.03
C TYR A 317 -20.32 7.09 31.48
N ASP A 318 -19.36 7.43 32.33
CA ASP A 318 -18.04 7.92 31.93
C ASP A 318 -17.17 6.69 31.63
N TYR A 319 -17.23 6.21 30.40
CA TYR A 319 -16.51 5.02 29.99
C TYR A 319 -15.53 5.33 28.84
N PHE A 320 -14.27 5.45 29.18
CA PHE A 320 -13.18 5.62 28.24
C PHE A 320 -12.41 4.31 28.09
N SER A 321 -12.15 3.91 26.85
CA SER A 321 -11.36 2.73 26.52
C SER A 321 -10.02 3.14 25.91
N GLU A 322 -8.93 2.60 26.43
CA GLU A 322 -7.58 2.77 25.87
C GLU A 322 -6.90 1.44 25.69
N THR A 323 -6.25 1.26 24.57
CA THR A 323 -5.45 0.09 24.23
C THR A 323 -4.11 0.55 23.69
N LEU A 324 -3.04 0.16 24.39
CA LEU A 324 -1.65 0.34 23.93
C LEU A 324 -1.14 -0.99 23.37
N ARG A 325 -0.54 -0.95 22.19
CA ARG A 325 0.10 -2.11 21.58
C ARG A 325 1.50 -1.74 21.13
N ASN A 326 2.44 -2.56 21.51
CA ASN A 326 3.79 -2.59 20.94
C ASN A 326 3.98 -3.94 20.26
N ARG A 327 4.55 -3.96 19.08
CA ARG A 327 4.91 -5.17 18.35
C ARG A 327 6.32 -5.02 17.80
N GLU A 328 7.19 -5.93 18.19
CA GLU A 328 8.56 -6.06 17.71
C GLU A 328 8.70 -7.26 16.77
#